data_b9fba3082cf26254ae6e2a729ec8e817
#
_entry.id   b9fba3082cf26254ae6e2a729ec8e817
#
_cell.length_a   1.000
_cell.length_b   1.000
_cell.length_c   1.000
_cell.angle_alpha   90.00
_cell.angle_beta   90.00
_cell.angle_gamma   90.00
#
_symmetry.space_group_name_H-M   'P 1'
#
loop_
_entity.id
_entity.type
_entity.pdbx_description
1 polymer ?
#
loop_
_entity_poly.entity_id
_entity_poly.type
_entity_poly.pdbx_seq_one_letter_code
_entity_poly.pdbx_strand_id
1 'polypeptide(L)'
;VGSEMCIRDRLDSLAAKFETEDFIKDDPIQFLHRFNDKGKEDAELAGFIASLFAYGNRKMFISKLNDLFARADNDIANYVKNGDFANLKGMEYRFAKDYDIIPVFEILNKLYSSSKGLEELFSYAFKSENFLQTVVDYFYSNAPKTAEHGFYHMIPNPANGGAMKRMNMYLRWMVRSSEVDLGIWKFMQPKDLLIPLDVHVARVSRSMGLLNRKSNDFKAVLELTEKLREFCPEDPVKYDFAMFAFGVELNKEKLGV
;
A
#
# COMPACT_ATOMS: atom_id res chain seq x y z
N VAL A 1 19.78 -25.16 -10.54
CA VAL A 1 20.74 -24.40 -9.72
C VAL A 1 21.28 -23.20 -10.49
N GLY A 2 21.75 -23.35 -11.75
CA GLY A 2 22.31 -22.23 -12.52
C GLY A 2 21.28 -21.17 -12.95
N SER A 3 20.04 -21.56 -13.29
CA SER A 3 18.99 -20.63 -13.71
C SER A 3 18.41 -19.80 -12.54
N GLU A 4 18.30 -20.37 -11.36
CA GLU A 4 17.78 -19.66 -10.17
C GLU A 4 18.79 -18.66 -9.62
N MET A 5 20.07 -18.99 -9.62
CA MET A 5 21.16 -18.07 -9.27
C MET A 5 21.18 -16.86 -10.22
N CYS A 6 21.00 -17.09 -11.53
CA CYS A 6 20.91 -16.01 -12.51
C CYS A 6 19.67 -15.11 -12.29
N ILE A 7 18.51 -15.68 -11.90
CA ILE A 7 17.28 -14.90 -11.61
C ILE A 7 17.48 -14.04 -10.36
N ARG A 8 18.04 -14.60 -9.29
CA ARG A 8 18.34 -13.85 -8.06
C ARG A 8 19.26 -12.68 -8.33
N ASP A 9 20.41 -12.92 -9.00
CA ASP A 9 21.38 -11.89 -9.33
C ASP A 9 20.76 -10.76 -10.17
N ARG A 10 19.89 -11.12 -11.11
CA ARG A 10 19.13 -10.17 -11.90
C ARG A 10 18.19 -9.32 -11.06
N LEU A 11 17.46 -9.93 -10.13
CA LEU A 11 16.56 -9.22 -9.22
C LEU A 11 17.35 -8.30 -8.27
N ASP A 12 18.49 -8.75 -7.75
CA ASP A 12 19.36 -7.92 -6.91
C ASP A 12 19.91 -6.72 -7.68
N SER A 13 20.32 -6.90 -8.93
CA SER A 13 20.75 -5.80 -9.82
C SER A 13 19.61 -4.81 -10.10
N LEU A 14 18.39 -5.31 -10.35
CA LEU A 14 17.23 -4.45 -10.56
C LEU A 14 16.84 -3.70 -9.29
N ALA A 15 16.90 -4.36 -8.11
CA ALA A 15 16.65 -3.69 -6.83
C ALA A 15 17.64 -2.54 -6.61
N ALA A 16 18.95 -2.78 -6.81
CA ALA A 16 19.97 -1.74 -6.69
C ALA A 16 19.76 -0.58 -7.69
N LYS A 17 19.22 -0.86 -8.88
CA LYS A 17 18.96 0.17 -9.91
C LYS A 17 17.75 1.04 -9.57
N PHE A 18 16.68 0.46 -9.05
CA PHE A 18 15.38 1.12 -8.98
C PHE A 18 14.95 1.52 -7.55
N GLU A 19 15.52 0.92 -6.51
CA GLU A 19 15.22 1.28 -5.13
C GLU A 19 16.06 2.50 -4.72
N THR A 20 15.69 3.67 -5.23
CA THR A 20 16.39 4.94 -5.02
C THR A 20 15.41 6.05 -4.67
N GLU A 21 15.91 7.14 -4.06
CA GLU A 21 15.09 8.32 -3.74
C GLU A 21 14.39 8.93 -4.96
N ASP A 22 14.97 8.80 -6.15
CA ASP A 22 14.35 9.30 -7.39
C ASP A 22 13.03 8.63 -7.70
N PHE A 23 12.84 7.38 -7.23
CA PHE A 23 11.58 6.66 -7.38
C PHE A 23 10.44 7.29 -6.56
N ILE A 24 10.74 7.91 -5.41
CA ILE A 24 9.77 8.48 -4.48
C ILE A 24 8.91 9.56 -5.15
N LYS A 25 9.51 10.38 -6.00
CA LYS A 25 8.87 11.59 -6.59
C LYS A 25 7.56 11.29 -7.33
N ASP A 26 7.50 10.16 -8.02
CA ASP A 26 6.37 9.79 -8.87
C ASP A 26 5.52 8.67 -8.25
N ASP A 27 5.83 8.20 -7.05
CA ASP A 27 5.13 7.12 -6.36
C ASP A 27 4.25 7.68 -5.22
N PRO A 28 3.13 7.05 -4.87
CA PRO A 28 2.29 7.50 -3.75
C PRO A 28 3.02 7.51 -2.39
N ILE A 29 4.14 6.81 -2.24
CA ILE A 29 4.98 6.86 -1.05
C ILE A 29 5.53 8.28 -0.78
N GLN A 30 5.57 9.15 -1.78
CA GLN A 30 5.98 10.56 -1.61
C GLN A 30 5.20 11.26 -0.50
N PHE A 31 3.93 10.91 -0.32
CA PHE A 31 3.11 11.52 0.73
C PHE A 31 3.55 11.08 2.12
N LEU A 32 3.93 9.83 2.29
CA LEU A 32 4.50 9.34 3.53
C LEU A 32 5.78 10.13 3.90
N HIS A 33 6.70 10.31 2.94
CA HIS A 33 7.91 11.10 3.14
C HIS A 33 7.61 12.56 3.43
N ARG A 34 6.70 13.18 2.67
CA ARG A 34 6.29 14.59 2.85
C ARG A 34 5.75 14.88 4.25
N PHE A 35 5.07 13.94 4.87
CA PHE A 35 4.46 14.09 6.18
C PHE A 35 5.30 13.53 7.33
N ASN A 36 6.37 12.80 7.05
CA ASN A 36 7.22 12.21 8.08
C ASN A 36 7.87 13.24 9.00
N ASP A 37 8.25 14.41 8.48
CA ASP A 37 8.86 15.49 9.26
C ASP A 37 7.89 16.13 10.27
N LYS A 38 6.58 15.91 10.10
CA LYS A 38 5.53 16.43 11.01
C LYS A 38 5.27 15.51 12.19
N GLY A 39 5.59 14.25 12.07
CA GLY A 39 5.44 13.26 13.11
C GLY A 39 4.96 11.91 12.59
N LYS A 40 5.04 10.92 13.49
CA LYS A 40 4.68 9.54 13.18
C LYS A 40 3.21 9.40 12.76
N GLU A 41 2.29 10.05 13.47
CA GLU A 41 0.86 9.96 13.17
C GLU A 41 0.53 10.56 11.79
N ASP A 42 1.17 11.67 11.44
CA ASP A 42 1.03 12.27 10.11
C ASP A 42 1.55 11.33 9.01
N ALA A 43 2.71 10.71 9.21
CA ALA A 43 3.26 9.73 8.27
C ALA A 43 2.34 8.52 8.12
N GLU A 44 1.84 7.96 9.23
CA GLU A 44 0.90 6.83 9.24
C GLU A 44 -0.37 7.13 8.45
N LEU A 45 -1.01 8.25 8.79
CA LEU A 45 -2.27 8.68 8.15
C LEU A 45 -2.07 9.02 6.68
N ALA A 46 -1.02 9.79 6.35
CA ALA A 46 -0.72 10.14 4.97
C ALA A 46 -0.43 8.88 4.12
N GLY A 47 0.36 7.96 4.64
CA GLY A 47 0.66 6.68 3.98
C GLY A 47 -0.58 5.82 3.79
N PHE A 48 -1.41 5.68 4.82
CA PHE A 48 -2.64 4.90 4.74
C PHE A 48 -3.59 5.48 3.68
N ILE A 49 -3.89 6.78 3.78
CA ILE A 49 -4.77 7.47 2.82
C ILE A 49 -4.19 7.37 1.41
N ALA A 50 -2.90 7.64 1.21
CA ALA A 50 -2.26 7.52 -0.10
C ALA A 50 -2.39 6.10 -0.67
N SER A 51 -2.25 5.06 0.16
CA SER A 51 -2.41 3.68 -0.28
C SER A 51 -3.84 3.38 -0.76
N LEU A 52 -4.87 3.91 -0.08
CA LEU A 52 -6.27 3.70 -0.46
C LEU A 52 -6.59 4.28 -1.84
N PHE A 53 -5.96 5.40 -2.22
CA PHE A 53 -6.15 6.06 -3.52
C PHE A 53 -5.24 5.51 -4.62
N ALA A 54 -4.25 4.67 -4.31
CA ALA A 54 -3.24 4.18 -5.25
C ALA A 54 -3.79 3.12 -6.23
N TYR A 55 -4.79 3.50 -7.03
CA TYR A 55 -5.36 2.68 -8.10
C TYR A 55 -5.75 3.54 -9.32
N GLY A 56 -5.71 2.95 -10.50
CA GLY A 56 -5.97 3.64 -11.76
C GLY A 56 -4.77 4.43 -12.27
N ASN A 57 -5.02 5.60 -12.84
CA ASN A 57 -3.96 6.43 -13.42
C ASN A 57 -3.17 7.16 -12.33
N ARG A 58 -1.85 6.98 -12.33
CA ARG A 58 -0.94 7.52 -11.30
C ARG A 58 -1.02 9.05 -11.19
N LYS A 59 -0.96 9.78 -12.29
CA LYS A 59 -1.03 11.26 -12.27
C LYS A 59 -2.36 11.73 -11.68
N MET A 60 -3.46 11.03 -11.98
CA MET A 60 -4.78 11.39 -11.47
C MET A 60 -4.89 11.18 -9.95
N PHE A 61 -4.45 10.04 -9.42
CA PHE A 61 -4.57 9.84 -7.96
C PHE A 61 -3.58 10.70 -7.17
N ILE A 62 -2.38 10.97 -7.69
CA ILE A 62 -1.44 11.91 -7.05
C ILE A 62 -2.04 13.32 -7.00
N SER A 63 -2.64 13.79 -8.12
CA SER A 63 -3.35 15.08 -8.15
C SER A 63 -4.49 15.12 -7.13
N LYS A 64 -5.26 14.04 -7.03
CA LYS A 64 -6.37 13.94 -6.08
C LYS A 64 -5.90 13.92 -4.62
N LEU A 65 -4.80 13.22 -4.34
CA LEU A 65 -4.18 13.22 -3.00
C LEU A 65 -3.64 14.59 -2.61
N ASN A 66 -3.04 15.33 -3.57
CA ASN A 66 -2.62 16.71 -3.32
C ASN A 66 -3.81 17.62 -2.97
N ASP A 67 -4.94 17.51 -3.68
CA ASP A 67 -6.18 18.22 -3.34
C ASP A 67 -6.68 17.84 -1.93
N LEU A 68 -6.71 16.54 -1.62
CA LEU A 68 -7.13 16.04 -0.31
C LEU A 68 -6.26 16.60 0.83
N PHE A 69 -4.94 16.49 0.70
CA PHE A 69 -4.03 16.97 1.75
C PHE A 69 -4.02 18.50 1.85
N ALA A 70 -4.26 19.24 0.76
CA ALA A 70 -4.46 20.68 0.81
C ALA A 70 -5.71 21.06 1.59
N ARG A 71 -6.81 20.32 1.44
CA ARG A 71 -8.06 20.51 2.22
C ARG A 71 -7.86 20.21 3.71
N ALA A 72 -6.89 19.39 4.06
CA ALA A 72 -6.46 19.11 5.43
C ALA A 72 -5.36 20.09 5.91
N ASP A 73 -5.17 21.23 5.24
CA ASP A 73 -4.12 22.24 5.53
C ASP A 73 -2.71 21.64 5.61
N ASN A 74 -2.50 20.49 4.97
CA ASN A 74 -1.30 19.66 5.07
C ASN A 74 -0.91 19.28 6.52
N ASP A 75 -1.87 19.14 7.39
CA ASP A 75 -1.74 18.75 8.81
C ASP A 75 -2.75 17.63 9.08
N ILE A 76 -2.43 16.43 8.58
CA ILE A 76 -3.41 15.35 8.49
C ILE A 76 -3.75 14.77 9.85
N ALA A 77 -2.81 14.73 10.81
CA ALA A 77 -3.06 14.21 12.14
C ALA A 77 -4.05 15.11 12.90
N ASN A 78 -3.83 16.42 12.91
CA ASN A 78 -4.75 17.38 13.52
C ASN A 78 -6.10 17.39 12.79
N TYR A 79 -6.10 17.35 11.46
CA TYR A 79 -7.32 17.31 10.66
C TYR A 79 -8.19 16.09 11.03
N VAL A 80 -7.59 14.91 11.11
CA VAL A 80 -8.30 13.69 11.52
C VAL A 80 -8.79 13.79 12.96
N LYS A 81 -7.98 14.29 13.90
CA LYS A 81 -8.36 14.44 15.32
C LYS A 81 -9.48 15.45 15.54
N ASN A 82 -9.51 16.53 14.77
CA ASN A 82 -10.56 17.56 14.86
C ASN A 82 -11.94 17.04 14.42
N GLY A 83 -12.00 16.09 13.50
CA GLY A 83 -13.23 15.39 13.11
C GLY A 83 -14.20 16.23 12.27
N ASP A 84 -13.81 17.40 11.77
CA ASP A 84 -14.61 18.18 10.81
C ASP A 84 -14.16 17.89 9.38
N PHE A 85 -14.96 17.13 8.67
CA PHE A 85 -14.69 16.69 7.30
C PHE A 85 -15.60 17.35 6.27
N ALA A 86 -16.26 18.47 6.63
CA ALA A 86 -17.21 19.17 5.76
C ALA A 86 -16.56 19.64 4.45
N ASN A 87 -15.27 19.97 4.47
CA ASN A 87 -14.53 20.41 3.29
C ASN A 87 -14.16 19.26 2.33
N LEU A 88 -14.38 18.00 2.70
CA LEU A 88 -14.29 16.84 1.79
C LEU A 88 -15.55 16.67 0.93
N LYS A 89 -16.65 17.40 1.20
CA LYS A 89 -17.86 17.36 0.37
C LYS A 89 -17.54 17.67 -1.09
N GLY A 90 -18.14 16.91 -1.99
CA GLY A 90 -17.88 16.99 -3.42
C GLY A 90 -16.56 16.37 -3.87
N MET A 91 -15.76 15.82 -2.96
CA MET A 91 -14.58 15.07 -3.34
C MET A 91 -14.96 13.73 -3.97
N GLU A 92 -14.32 13.42 -5.09
CA GLU A 92 -14.54 12.14 -5.76
C GLU A 92 -13.26 11.66 -6.44
N TYR A 93 -13.09 10.34 -6.47
CA TYR A 93 -12.06 9.68 -7.24
C TYR A 93 -12.54 8.33 -7.75
N ARG A 94 -12.78 8.22 -9.07
CA ARG A 94 -13.26 7.01 -9.76
C ARG A 94 -14.55 6.47 -9.13
N PHE A 95 -14.45 5.39 -8.36
CA PHE A 95 -15.59 4.72 -7.73
C PHE A 95 -15.96 5.31 -6.38
N ALA A 96 -15.04 6.04 -5.74
CA ALA A 96 -15.26 6.64 -4.43
C ALA A 96 -15.79 8.07 -4.57
N LYS A 97 -16.86 8.35 -3.88
CA LYS A 97 -17.47 9.67 -3.71
C LYS A 97 -17.23 10.18 -2.30
N ASP A 98 -17.57 11.42 -2.03
CA ASP A 98 -17.43 12.01 -0.68
C ASP A 98 -18.10 11.19 0.41
N TYR A 99 -19.29 10.65 0.14
CA TYR A 99 -20.02 9.77 1.06
C TYR A 99 -19.37 8.38 1.27
N ASP A 100 -18.35 8.01 0.48
CA ASP A 100 -17.48 6.85 0.70
C ASP A 100 -16.17 7.24 1.40
N ILE A 101 -15.64 8.42 1.06
CA ILE A 101 -14.35 8.93 1.57
C ILE A 101 -14.50 9.44 3.00
N ILE A 102 -15.51 10.26 3.28
CA ILE A 102 -15.76 10.82 4.62
C ILE A 102 -15.85 9.75 5.70
N PRO A 103 -16.58 8.62 5.51
CA PRO A 103 -16.61 7.54 6.48
C PRO A 103 -15.25 6.96 6.85
N VAL A 104 -14.30 6.90 5.90
CA VAL A 104 -12.93 6.47 6.23
C VAL A 104 -12.30 7.43 7.24
N PHE A 105 -12.46 8.74 7.04
CA PHE A 105 -11.94 9.75 7.96
C PHE A 105 -12.64 9.74 9.32
N GLU A 106 -13.94 9.50 9.36
CA GLU A 106 -14.70 9.34 10.61
C GLU A 106 -14.22 8.13 11.42
N ILE A 107 -13.91 7.01 10.75
CA ILE A 107 -13.36 5.82 11.39
C ILE A 107 -11.94 6.09 11.91
N LEU A 108 -11.10 6.79 11.13
CA LEU A 108 -9.77 7.20 11.57
C LEU A 108 -9.87 8.16 12.75
N ASN A 109 -10.77 9.15 12.73
CA ASN A 109 -11.02 10.05 13.87
C ASN A 109 -11.36 9.25 15.12
N LYS A 110 -12.29 8.30 15.05
CA LYS A 110 -12.64 7.43 16.17
C LYS A 110 -11.44 6.65 16.70
N LEU A 111 -10.59 6.13 15.82
CA LEU A 111 -9.38 5.38 16.18
C LEU A 111 -8.40 6.27 16.95
N TYR A 112 -8.05 7.43 16.39
CA TYR A 112 -7.05 8.34 16.97
C TYR A 112 -7.57 9.10 18.20
N SER A 113 -8.88 9.35 18.31
CA SER A 113 -9.50 9.95 19.51
C SER A 113 -9.50 9.01 20.72
N SER A 114 -9.37 7.71 20.50
CA SER A 114 -9.25 6.72 21.58
C SER A 114 -7.81 6.53 22.09
N SER A 115 -6.90 7.42 21.77
CA SER A 115 -5.45 7.32 22.04
C SER A 115 -4.80 6.04 21.46
N LYS A 116 -5.41 5.53 20.38
CA LYS A 116 -4.89 4.44 19.55
C LYS A 116 -4.61 5.02 18.17
N GLY A 117 -3.76 4.34 17.41
CA GLY A 117 -3.45 4.72 16.04
C GLY A 117 -3.51 3.51 15.11
N LEU A 118 -3.10 3.73 13.89
CA LEU A 118 -3.02 2.63 12.92
C LEU A 118 -2.01 1.57 13.34
N GLU A 119 -0.86 1.94 13.92
CA GLU A 119 0.11 0.95 14.41
C GLU A 119 -0.50 0.03 15.47
N GLU A 120 -1.25 0.56 16.44
CA GLU A 120 -1.88 -0.24 17.48
C GLU A 120 -2.95 -1.18 16.89
N LEU A 121 -3.75 -0.69 15.93
CA LEU A 121 -4.74 -1.53 15.24
C LEU A 121 -4.06 -2.68 14.48
N PHE A 122 -3.03 -2.38 13.70
CA PHE A 122 -2.30 -3.39 12.93
C PHE A 122 -1.51 -4.33 13.83
N SER A 123 -0.88 -3.82 14.88
CA SER A 123 -0.17 -4.64 15.87
C SER A 123 -1.10 -5.60 16.62
N TYR A 124 -2.31 -5.14 16.97
CA TYR A 124 -3.33 -6.01 17.55
C TYR A 124 -3.76 -7.09 16.57
N ALA A 125 -4.07 -6.70 15.34
CA ALA A 125 -4.51 -7.61 14.28
C ALA A 125 -3.42 -8.64 13.92
N PHE A 126 -2.15 -8.27 13.95
CA PHE A 126 -1.02 -9.17 13.62
C PHE A 126 -0.90 -10.36 14.58
N LYS A 127 -1.45 -10.24 15.78
CA LYS A 127 -1.51 -11.35 16.77
C LYS A 127 -2.67 -12.31 16.51
N SER A 128 -3.57 -12.00 15.59
CA SER A 128 -4.70 -12.84 15.21
C SER A 128 -4.34 -13.80 14.08
N GLU A 129 -5.08 -14.89 13.94
CA GLU A 129 -4.89 -15.85 12.84
C GLU A 129 -5.20 -15.25 11.45
N ASN A 130 -6.06 -14.22 11.41
CA ASN A 130 -6.54 -13.60 10.18
C ASN A 130 -6.18 -12.11 10.12
N PHE A 131 -4.90 -11.81 10.07
CA PHE A 131 -4.34 -10.47 10.19
C PHE A 131 -5.10 -9.40 9.40
N LEU A 132 -5.07 -9.48 8.07
CA LEU A 132 -5.70 -8.46 7.21
C LEU A 132 -7.22 -8.42 7.36
N GLN A 133 -7.85 -9.57 7.61
CA GLN A 133 -9.29 -9.62 7.88
C GLN A 133 -9.65 -8.86 9.15
N THR A 134 -8.87 -9.03 10.22
CA THR A 134 -9.09 -8.33 11.50
C THR A 134 -8.98 -6.81 11.32
N VAL A 135 -8.03 -6.33 10.53
CA VAL A 135 -7.94 -4.89 10.19
C VAL A 135 -9.19 -4.43 9.43
N VAL A 136 -9.59 -5.16 8.40
CA VAL A 136 -10.76 -4.80 7.59
C VAL A 136 -12.06 -4.87 8.40
N ASP A 137 -12.21 -5.84 9.27
CA ASP A 137 -13.37 -5.98 10.17
C ASP A 137 -13.52 -4.77 11.10
N TYR A 138 -12.42 -4.17 11.55
CA TYR A 138 -12.47 -2.91 12.29
C TYR A 138 -13.12 -1.79 11.48
N PHE A 139 -12.71 -1.60 10.22
CA PHE A 139 -13.30 -0.58 9.35
C PHE A 139 -14.77 -0.90 9.04
N TYR A 140 -15.09 -2.14 8.73
CA TYR A 140 -16.46 -2.55 8.38
C TYR A 140 -17.43 -2.43 9.57
N SER A 141 -16.99 -2.80 10.78
CA SER A 141 -17.80 -2.68 12.00
C SER A 141 -18.08 -1.24 12.41
N ASN A 142 -17.27 -0.30 11.94
CA ASN A 142 -17.42 1.12 12.20
C ASN A 142 -17.97 1.91 10.99
N ALA A 143 -18.18 1.25 9.86
CA ALA A 143 -18.74 1.88 8.66
C ALA A 143 -20.21 2.29 8.91
N PRO A 144 -20.66 3.46 8.42
CA PRO A 144 -22.05 3.83 8.47
C PRO A 144 -22.88 2.89 7.59
N LYS A 145 -24.16 2.73 7.93
CA LYS A 145 -25.10 1.93 7.12
C LYS A 145 -25.28 2.45 5.68
N THR A 146 -24.89 3.68 5.45
CA THR A 146 -24.93 4.36 4.15
C THR A 146 -23.64 4.16 3.33
N ALA A 147 -22.66 3.40 3.84
CA ALA A 147 -21.43 3.11 3.08
C ALA A 147 -21.78 2.31 1.81
N GLU A 148 -21.25 2.77 0.69
CA GLU A 148 -21.54 2.22 -0.63
C GLU A 148 -20.31 1.53 -1.25
N HIS A 149 -20.43 1.17 -2.51
CA HIS A 149 -19.40 0.43 -3.25
C HIS A 149 -18.01 1.07 -3.18
N GLY A 150 -17.92 2.41 -3.21
CA GLY A 150 -16.64 3.14 -3.17
C GLY A 150 -15.88 2.91 -1.87
N PHE A 151 -16.57 2.89 -0.72
CA PHE A 151 -15.97 2.58 0.57
C PHE A 151 -15.37 1.16 0.58
N TYR A 152 -16.14 0.15 0.17
CA TYR A 152 -15.68 -1.24 0.12
C TYR A 152 -14.62 -1.49 -0.95
N HIS A 153 -14.58 -0.65 -1.99
CA HIS A 153 -13.49 -0.66 -2.96
C HIS A 153 -12.20 -0.07 -2.37
N MET A 154 -12.27 0.97 -1.55
CA MET A 154 -11.10 1.53 -0.85
C MET A 154 -10.55 0.56 0.21
N ILE A 155 -11.43 -0.09 0.96
CA ILE A 155 -11.11 -1.09 2.00
C ILE A 155 -11.58 -2.48 1.53
N PRO A 156 -10.84 -3.16 0.64
CA PRO A 156 -11.26 -4.44 0.09
C PRO A 156 -11.25 -5.54 1.13
N ASN A 157 -12.24 -6.46 1.05
CA ASN A 157 -12.33 -7.59 1.96
C ASN A 157 -11.39 -8.73 1.53
N PRO A 158 -10.43 -9.16 2.38
CA PRO A 158 -9.56 -10.29 2.11
C PRO A 158 -10.30 -11.60 1.81
N ALA A 159 -11.46 -11.82 2.45
CA ALA A 159 -12.30 -13.00 2.23
C ALA A 159 -12.77 -13.15 0.77
N ASN A 160 -12.78 -12.06 0.00
CA ASN A 160 -13.08 -12.10 -1.44
C ASN A 160 -11.90 -12.64 -2.29
N GLY A 161 -10.77 -12.98 -1.66
CA GLY A 161 -9.62 -13.58 -2.33
C GLY A 161 -8.79 -12.61 -3.18
N GLY A 162 -9.05 -11.31 -3.14
CA GLY A 162 -8.27 -10.31 -3.87
C GLY A 162 -6.84 -10.19 -3.34
N ALA A 163 -5.91 -9.73 -4.18
CA ALA A 163 -4.47 -9.65 -3.87
C ALA A 163 -4.09 -8.71 -2.73
N MET A 164 -5.00 -7.91 -2.21
CA MET A 164 -4.78 -6.94 -1.12
C MET A 164 -3.57 -5.99 -1.38
N LYS A 165 -3.30 -5.66 -2.64
CA LYS A 165 -2.10 -4.94 -3.09
C LYS A 165 -1.86 -3.66 -2.30
N ARG A 166 -2.89 -2.84 -2.10
CA ARG A 166 -2.78 -1.54 -1.44
C ARG A 166 -2.42 -1.66 0.05
N MET A 167 -3.00 -2.66 0.73
CA MET A 167 -2.70 -2.94 2.13
C MET A 167 -1.29 -3.51 2.30
N ASN A 168 -0.89 -4.46 1.44
CA ASN A 168 0.48 -4.99 1.44
C ASN A 168 1.51 -3.91 1.10
N MET A 169 1.20 -2.99 0.20
CA MET A 169 2.04 -1.84 -0.13
C MET A 169 2.21 -0.89 1.07
N TYR A 170 1.11 -0.57 1.77
CA TYR A 170 1.16 0.25 2.98
C TYR A 170 1.99 -0.42 4.08
N LEU A 171 1.78 -1.71 4.34
CA LEU A 171 2.56 -2.48 5.30
C LEU A 171 4.05 -2.47 4.96
N ARG A 172 4.41 -2.63 3.68
CA ARG A 172 5.81 -2.55 3.26
C ARG A 172 6.41 -1.20 3.61
N TRP A 173 5.75 -0.10 3.28
CA TRP A 173 6.20 1.27 3.58
C TRP A 173 6.42 1.51 5.07
N MET A 174 5.55 0.94 5.92
CA MET A 174 5.57 1.16 7.37
C MET A 174 6.55 0.26 8.12
N VAL A 175 6.83 -0.94 7.61
CA VAL A 175 7.60 -1.99 8.31
C VAL A 175 9.02 -2.12 7.78
N ARG A 176 9.20 -2.10 6.47
CA ARG A 176 10.50 -2.23 5.82
C ARG A 176 11.27 -0.91 5.89
N SER A 177 12.56 -0.95 6.22
CA SER A 177 13.44 0.23 6.23
C SER A 177 14.43 0.15 5.06
N SER A 178 14.39 1.16 4.17
CA SER A 178 15.28 1.26 3.02
C SER A 178 15.43 2.73 2.61
N GLU A 179 16.04 3.03 1.47
CA GLU A 179 16.07 4.40 0.90
C GLU A 179 14.67 4.89 0.54
N VAL A 180 13.72 3.98 0.29
CA VAL A 180 12.37 4.29 -0.17
C VAL A 180 11.33 4.08 0.93
N ASP A 181 11.38 2.96 1.65
CA ASP A 181 10.43 2.61 2.71
C ASP A 181 10.88 3.20 4.06
N LEU A 182 9.95 3.77 4.84
CA LEU A 182 10.29 4.45 6.11
C LEU A 182 10.56 3.49 7.27
N GLY A 183 9.87 2.35 7.35
CA GLY A 183 10.08 1.35 8.38
C GLY A 183 9.89 1.85 9.81
N ILE A 184 8.86 2.66 10.05
CA ILE A 184 8.59 3.25 11.37
C ILE A 184 7.85 2.32 12.33
N TRP A 185 7.21 1.26 11.82
CA TRP A 185 6.56 0.24 12.64
C TRP A 185 7.55 -0.89 13.01
N LYS A 186 7.48 -1.34 14.25
CA LYS A 186 8.45 -2.34 14.80
C LYS A 186 7.80 -3.62 15.30
N PHE A 187 6.46 -3.73 15.28
CA PHE A 187 5.75 -4.93 15.73
C PHE A 187 5.83 -6.12 14.76
N MET A 188 6.21 -5.85 13.52
CA MET A 188 6.32 -6.79 12.40
C MET A 188 7.69 -6.66 11.77
N GLN A 189 8.19 -7.69 11.11
CA GLN A 189 9.48 -7.69 10.43
C GLN A 189 9.31 -7.82 8.93
N PRO A 190 10.27 -7.37 8.09
CA PRO A 190 10.18 -7.49 6.64
C PRO A 190 9.94 -8.92 6.14
N LYS A 191 10.45 -9.93 6.84
CA LYS A 191 10.22 -11.35 6.52
C LYS A 191 8.74 -11.78 6.61
N ASP A 192 7.93 -11.05 7.38
CA ASP A 192 6.51 -11.34 7.59
C ASP A 192 5.63 -10.67 6.52
N LEU A 193 6.21 -9.77 5.72
CA LEU A 193 5.49 -9.04 4.67
C LEU A 193 5.14 -9.92 3.47
N LEU A 194 4.05 -9.54 2.81
CA LEU A 194 3.62 -10.13 1.55
C LEU A 194 3.85 -9.15 0.40
N ILE A 195 4.23 -9.66 -0.77
CA ILE A 195 4.50 -8.85 -1.96
C ILE A 195 3.25 -8.08 -2.41
N PRO A 196 3.33 -6.75 -2.64
CA PRO A 196 2.24 -5.97 -3.22
C PRO A 196 2.03 -6.33 -4.71
N LEU A 197 1.24 -7.37 -4.97
CA LEU A 197 1.05 -7.90 -6.31
C LEU A 197 0.15 -7.00 -7.15
N ASP A 198 0.72 -6.34 -8.16
CA ASP A 198 -0.01 -5.66 -9.21
C ASP A 198 0.21 -6.31 -10.59
N VAL A 199 -0.36 -5.70 -11.63
CA VAL A 199 -0.27 -6.24 -13.01
C VAL A 199 1.17 -6.23 -13.56
N HIS A 200 2.01 -5.27 -13.14
CA HIS A 200 3.42 -5.18 -13.58
C HIS A 200 4.27 -6.23 -12.89
N VAL A 201 4.18 -6.30 -11.57
CA VAL A 201 4.86 -7.31 -10.75
C VAL A 201 4.46 -8.72 -11.19
N ALA A 202 3.15 -8.97 -11.35
CA ALA A 202 2.64 -10.28 -11.79
C ALA A 202 3.17 -10.68 -13.18
N ARG A 203 3.22 -9.74 -14.13
CA ARG A 203 3.73 -9.99 -15.47
C ARG A 203 5.22 -10.32 -15.47
N VAL A 204 6.02 -9.50 -14.78
CA VAL A 204 7.47 -9.70 -14.66
C VAL A 204 7.76 -11.03 -13.97
N SER A 205 7.08 -11.32 -12.86
CA SER A 205 7.27 -12.57 -12.13
C SER A 205 6.95 -13.81 -12.98
N ARG A 206 5.87 -13.76 -13.78
CA ARG A 206 5.54 -14.85 -14.71
C ARG A 206 6.58 -15.00 -15.80
N SER A 207 7.09 -13.88 -16.36
CA SER A 207 8.12 -13.94 -17.41
C SER A 207 9.45 -14.50 -16.90
N MET A 208 9.69 -14.39 -15.59
CA MET A 208 10.87 -14.95 -14.92
C MET A 208 10.65 -16.37 -14.36
N GLY A 209 9.44 -16.93 -14.52
CA GLY A 209 9.11 -18.26 -13.98
C GLY A 209 8.95 -18.29 -12.45
N LEU A 210 8.77 -17.15 -11.81
CA LEU A 210 8.60 -17.02 -10.34
C LEU A 210 7.14 -17.20 -9.91
N LEU A 211 6.20 -17.01 -10.81
CA LEU A 211 4.76 -17.09 -10.56
C LEU A 211 4.10 -17.92 -11.67
N ASN A 212 3.51 -19.06 -11.31
CA ASN A 212 2.79 -19.92 -12.24
C ASN A 212 1.30 -19.59 -12.32
N ARG A 213 0.72 -19.13 -11.21
CA ARG A 213 -0.70 -18.84 -11.12
C ARG A 213 -1.11 -17.72 -12.08
N LYS A 214 -2.17 -17.97 -12.89
CA LYS A 214 -2.65 -17.03 -13.93
C LYS A 214 -3.43 -15.83 -13.33
N SER A 215 -4.21 -16.08 -12.25
CA SER A 215 -4.99 -15.02 -11.56
C SER A 215 -4.09 -14.18 -10.67
N ASN A 216 -4.38 -12.86 -10.58
CA ASN A 216 -3.71 -11.97 -9.64
C ASN A 216 -4.55 -11.88 -8.35
N ASP A 217 -4.64 -12.96 -7.62
CA ASP A 217 -5.40 -13.10 -6.39
C ASP A 217 -4.48 -13.35 -5.19
N PHE A 218 -5.05 -13.52 -3.99
CA PHE A 218 -4.27 -13.70 -2.77
C PHE A 218 -3.39 -14.96 -2.80
N LYS A 219 -3.82 -16.01 -3.49
CA LYS A 219 -2.99 -17.22 -3.65
C LYS A 219 -1.75 -16.95 -4.51
N ALA A 220 -1.87 -16.07 -5.52
CA ALA A 220 -0.70 -15.63 -6.30
C ALA A 220 0.27 -14.78 -5.48
N VAL A 221 -0.25 -13.96 -4.54
CA VAL A 221 0.59 -13.21 -3.59
C VAL A 221 1.40 -14.17 -2.73
N LEU A 222 0.77 -15.19 -2.16
CA LEU A 222 1.44 -16.18 -1.32
C LEU A 222 2.49 -16.96 -2.13
N GLU A 223 2.12 -17.48 -3.32
CA GLU A 223 3.04 -18.23 -4.20
C GLU A 223 4.29 -17.41 -4.52
N LEU A 224 4.11 -16.16 -4.95
CA LEU A 224 5.24 -15.30 -5.29
C LEU A 224 6.08 -14.93 -4.06
N THR A 225 5.45 -14.59 -2.94
CA THR A 225 6.17 -14.24 -1.71
C THR A 225 7.04 -15.40 -1.23
N GLU A 226 6.51 -16.64 -1.23
CA GLU A 226 7.29 -17.82 -0.85
C GLU A 226 8.49 -18.03 -1.78
N LYS A 227 8.29 -17.85 -3.10
CA LYS A 227 9.40 -17.96 -4.06
C LYS A 227 10.47 -16.89 -3.85
N LEU A 228 10.08 -15.66 -3.54
CA LEU A 228 11.02 -14.58 -3.23
C LEU A 228 11.73 -14.79 -1.88
N ARG A 229 11.06 -15.45 -0.92
CA ARG A 229 11.65 -15.82 0.37
C ARG A 229 12.79 -16.82 0.23
N GLU A 230 12.78 -17.68 -0.79
CA GLU A 230 13.91 -18.56 -1.11
C GLU A 230 15.18 -17.75 -1.48
N PHE A 231 15.01 -16.56 -2.09
CA PHE A 231 16.11 -15.68 -2.48
C PHE A 231 16.56 -14.75 -1.34
N CYS A 232 15.61 -14.23 -0.58
CA CYS A 232 15.86 -13.35 0.55
C CYS A 232 14.90 -13.68 1.72
N PRO A 233 15.26 -14.62 2.62
CA PRO A 233 14.38 -15.03 3.73
C PRO A 233 13.98 -13.90 4.65
N GLU A 234 14.89 -12.94 4.91
CA GLU A 234 14.68 -11.85 5.84
C GLU A 234 13.91 -10.67 5.24
N ASP A 235 13.86 -10.55 3.91
CA ASP A 235 13.16 -9.48 3.21
C ASP A 235 12.66 -9.93 1.82
N PRO A 236 11.61 -10.75 1.75
CA PRO A 236 11.11 -11.27 0.47
C PRO A 236 10.52 -10.18 -0.42
N VAL A 237 10.15 -9.02 0.15
CA VAL A 237 9.51 -7.92 -0.59
C VAL A 237 10.51 -6.88 -1.14
N LYS A 238 11.81 -7.02 -0.89
CA LYS A 238 12.84 -6.11 -1.40
C LYS A 238 12.83 -6.01 -2.94
N TYR A 239 12.29 -7.01 -3.62
CA TYR A 239 12.25 -7.06 -5.08
C TYR A 239 11.03 -6.40 -5.70
N ASP A 240 10.10 -5.87 -4.89
CA ASP A 240 8.84 -5.30 -5.38
C ASP A 240 9.08 -4.11 -6.33
N PHE A 241 9.86 -3.11 -5.90
CA PHE A 241 10.19 -1.96 -6.73
C PHE A 241 10.93 -2.34 -8.01
N ALA A 242 11.85 -3.28 -7.91
CA ALA A 242 12.60 -3.79 -9.04
C ALA A 242 11.68 -4.35 -10.12
N MET A 243 10.77 -5.23 -9.72
CA MET A 243 9.83 -5.87 -10.64
C MET A 243 8.79 -4.87 -11.17
N PHE A 244 8.31 -3.96 -10.32
CA PHE A 244 7.37 -2.92 -10.71
C PHE A 244 7.99 -1.96 -11.74
N ALA A 245 9.16 -1.38 -11.44
CA ALA A 245 9.83 -0.42 -12.30
C ALA A 245 10.24 -1.04 -13.64
N PHE A 246 10.83 -2.24 -13.60
CA PHE A 246 11.16 -3.00 -14.81
C PHE A 246 9.91 -3.31 -15.63
N GLY A 247 8.81 -3.67 -14.99
CA GLY A 247 7.54 -3.90 -15.66
C GLY A 247 6.96 -2.64 -16.31
N VAL A 248 7.18 -1.46 -15.75
CA VAL A 248 6.80 -0.17 -16.35
C VAL A 248 7.69 0.16 -17.56
N GLU A 249 9.01 -0.02 -17.45
CA GLU A 249 9.95 0.17 -18.56
C GLU A 249 9.59 -0.69 -19.76
N LEU A 250 9.36 -2.00 -19.56
CA LEU A 250 8.94 -2.92 -20.62
C LEU A 250 7.63 -2.51 -21.31
N ASN A 251 6.73 -1.83 -20.61
CA ASN A 251 5.52 -1.32 -21.22
C ASN A 251 5.79 -0.10 -22.11
N LYS A 252 6.65 0.81 -21.68
CA LYS A 252 7.03 1.99 -22.47
C LYS A 252 7.69 1.57 -23.78
N GLU A 253 8.64 0.64 -23.73
CA GLU A 253 9.31 0.10 -24.91
C GLU A 253 8.31 -0.53 -25.91
N LYS A 254 7.29 -1.27 -25.41
CA LYS A 254 6.27 -1.88 -26.27
C LYS A 254 5.33 -0.86 -26.91
N LEU A 255 5.15 0.31 -26.30
CA LEU A 255 4.28 1.38 -26.78
C LEU A 255 5.03 2.43 -27.61
N GLY A 256 6.37 2.30 -27.76
CA GLY A 256 7.20 3.23 -28.54
C GLY A 256 7.30 4.63 -27.90
N VAL A 257 7.17 4.73 -26.58
CA VAL A 257 7.22 5.99 -25.81
C VAL A 257 8.43 6.00 -24.89
#